data_a07f093960b74df8f008d87acf90c57e
#
_entry.id   a07f093960b74df8f008d87acf90c57e
#
_cell.length_a   1.000
_cell.length_b   1.000
_cell.length_c   1.000
_cell.angle_alpha   90.00
_cell.angle_beta   90.00
_cell.angle_gamma   90.00
#
_symmetry.space_group_name_H-M   'P 1'
#
loop_
_entity.id
_entity.type
_entity.pdbx_description
1 polymer ?
#
loop_
_entity_poly.entity_id
_entity_poly.type
_entity_poly.pdbx_seq_one_letter_code
_entity_poly.pdbx_strand_id
1 'polypeptide(L)'
;MKITPTQLQQAVSQGILQSGQDLQLWQFLQQQQQGVAQFKAAHLLYYFGGVLAIAAMSLFMSLSHEFYGGLGLAALAFFYALLGLTLAEHQRGRQQPLLTGIFATFALVQTPLFVFGLLLGYGLWDNRDYQHYHQWIDARWLWLELATLLTAAIALYRYRLPFLVMPLAVTLWYLGMDLAPLLLQDLDPDWQQRKWVAVGWGLLTLALAFYVDLRNRRPADFAFWLYLSGLLSFWGGLTAMDSDSEIGKAIYAVINIGLLLIGVALVRRVFAVFGGFGVLIYLSHLAFDLFEDSNWFPLVLCAIGFAVIYAGVLWQRHEARWSAALQRLLPLQVQQLVARRS
;
A
#
# COMPACT_ATOMS: atom_id res chain seq x y z
N MET A 1 -17.23 11.15 13.62
CA MET A 1 -17.81 12.43 14.10
C MET A 1 -16.66 13.26 14.67
N LYS A 2 -16.41 14.50 14.21
CA LYS A 2 -15.37 15.36 14.79
C LYS A 2 -16.01 16.22 15.87
N ILE A 3 -15.65 16.01 17.11
CA ILE A 3 -16.11 16.82 18.24
C ILE A 3 -15.31 18.13 18.22
N THR A 4 -15.99 19.26 18.33
CA THR A 4 -15.37 20.60 18.38
C THR A 4 -15.47 21.19 19.79
N PRO A 5 -14.52 22.10 20.18
CA PRO A 5 -14.59 22.76 21.48
C PRO A 5 -15.92 23.47 21.73
N THR A 6 -16.50 24.06 20.68
CA THR A 6 -17.82 24.72 20.73
C THR A 6 -18.96 23.75 21.05
N GLN A 7 -18.91 22.52 20.57
CA GLN A 7 -19.91 21.48 20.91
C GLN A 7 -19.80 21.03 22.37
N LEU A 8 -18.59 20.97 22.92
CA LEU A 8 -18.39 20.65 24.32
C LEU A 8 -18.88 21.81 25.24
N GLN A 9 -18.64 23.07 24.86
CA GLN A 9 -19.19 24.23 25.56
C GLN A 9 -20.73 24.25 25.49
N GLN A 10 -21.34 23.89 24.36
CA GLN A 10 -22.79 23.72 24.25
C GLN A 10 -23.31 22.61 25.16
N ALA A 11 -22.58 21.50 25.28
CA ALA A 11 -22.94 20.42 26.21
C ALA A 11 -22.91 20.88 27.68
N VAL A 12 -21.99 21.77 28.05
CA VAL A 12 -21.97 22.41 29.37
C VAL A 12 -23.18 23.33 29.55
N SER A 13 -23.49 24.17 28.55
CA SER A 13 -24.66 25.07 28.62
C SER A 13 -25.98 24.34 28.68
N GLN A 14 -26.06 23.12 28.14
CA GLN A 14 -27.23 22.24 28.19
C GLN A 14 -27.27 21.33 29.45
N GLY A 15 -26.28 21.47 30.37
CA GLY A 15 -26.21 20.67 31.59
C GLY A 15 -25.84 19.19 31.38
N ILE A 16 -25.36 18.81 30.19
CA ILE A 16 -24.88 17.44 29.87
C ILE A 16 -23.48 17.22 30.47
N LEU A 17 -22.64 18.25 30.52
CA LEU A 17 -21.32 18.25 31.13
C LEU A 17 -21.29 19.30 32.26
N GLN A 18 -20.53 19.01 33.32
CA GLN A 18 -20.28 19.96 34.40
C GLN A 18 -19.25 21.01 33.94
N SER A 19 -19.32 22.20 34.54
CA SER A 19 -18.35 23.27 34.26
C SER A 19 -16.93 22.83 34.53
N GLY A 20 -16.04 22.93 33.50
CA GLY A 20 -14.64 22.52 33.55
C GLY A 20 -14.39 21.10 33.00
N GLN A 21 -15.41 20.25 32.84
CA GLN A 21 -15.27 18.93 32.24
C GLN A 21 -15.06 19.00 30.72
N ASP A 22 -15.53 20.04 30.07
CA ASP A 22 -15.31 20.32 28.65
C ASP A 22 -13.82 20.44 28.31
N LEU A 23 -13.05 21.16 29.13
CA LEU A 23 -11.61 21.32 28.96
C LEU A 23 -10.85 20.01 29.22
N GLN A 24 -11.23 19.27 30.28
CA GLN A 24 -10.61 17.99 30.61
C GLN A 24 -10.88 16.95 29.52
N LEU A 25 -12.13 16.87 29.05
CA LEU A 25 -12.52 15.96 27.98
C LEU A 25 -11.86 16.34 26.65
N TRP A 26 -11.74 17.62 26.35
CA TRP A 26 -11.04 18.11 25.18
C TRP A 26 -9.56 17.75 25.21
N GLN A 27 -8.86 17.92 26.33
CA GLN A 27 -7.47 17.55 26.48
C GLN A 27 -7.26 16.03 26.34
N PHE A 28 -8.13 15.23 26.95
CA PHE A 28 -8.13 13.79 26.82
C PHE A 28 -8.33 13.35 25.35
N LEU A 29 -9.31 13.93 24.65
CA LEU A 29 -9.57 13.64 23.24
C LEU A 29 -8.40 14.08 22.34
N GLN A 30 -7.77 15.23 22.63
CA GLN A 30 -6.57 15.65 21.91
C GLN A 30 -5.39 14.71 22.11
N GLN A 31 -5.16 14.21 23.31
CA GLN A 31 -4.11 13.22 23.58
C GLN A 31 -4.39 11.89 22.87
N GLN A 32 -5.63 11.46 22.82
CA GLN A 32 -6.03 10.25 22.11
C GLN A 32 -5.93 10.41 20.58
N GLN A 33 -6.17 11.60 20.04
CA GLN A 33 -6.04 11.92 18.62
C GLN A 33 -4.59 12.10 18.14
N GLN A 34 -3.61 12.24 19.01
CA GLN A 34 -2.19 12.33 18.61
C GLN A 34 -1.67 11.09 17.87
N GLY A 35 -2.40 9.97 17.90
CA GLY A 35 -2.11 8.75 17.12
C GLY A 35 -2.88 8.61 15.80
N VAL A 36 -3.88 9.45 15.53
CA VAL A 36 -4.70 9.40 14.32
C VAL A 36 -4.14 10.35 13.28
N ALA A 37 -3.80 9.86 12.10
CA ALA A 37 -3.30 10.66 10.99
C ALA A 37 -4.34 11.72 10.59
N GLN A 38 -4.16 12.97 11.05
CA GLN A 38 -4.96 14.10 10.59
C GLN A 38 -4.40 14.59 9.26
N PHE A 39 -5.23 14.58 8.22
CA PHE A 39 -4.87 15.18 6.94
C PHE A 39 -4.82 16.70 7.08
N LYS A 40 -3.60 17.26 7.10
CA LYS A 40 -3.35 18.70 7.03
C LYS A 40 -2.73 19.01 5.68
N ALA A 41 -3.05 20.18 5.10
CA ALA A 41 -2.45 20.61 3.82
C ALA A 41 -0.91 20.62 3.86
N ALA A 42 -0.31 20.94 5.01
CA ALA A 42 1.13 20.84 5.23
C ALA A 42 1.68 19.41 5.03
N HIS A 43 0.90 18.37 5.39
CA HIS A 43 1.33 16.99 5.17
C HIS A 43 1.40 16.64 3.69
N LEU A 44 0.51 17.18 2.86
CA LEU A 44 0.55 17.02 1.40
C LEU A 44 1.85 17.61 0.84
N LEU A 45 2.24 18.81 1.28
CA LEU A 45 3.50 19.43 0.87
C LEU A 45 4.71 18.61 1.31
N TYR A 46 4.69 18.04 2.50
CA TYR A 46 5.78 17.18 2.98
C TYR A 46 5.91 15.90 2.14
N TYR A 47 4.80 15.23 1.84
CA TYR A 47 4.82 14.05 0.98
C TYR A 47 5.25 14.38 -0.45
N PHE A 48 4.70 15.46 -1.01
CA PHE A 48 5.07 15.92 -2.36
C PHE A 48 6.55 16.31 -2.44
N GLY A 49 7.05 17.09 -1.46
CA GLY A 49 8.46 17.44 -1.35
C GLY A 49 9.37 16.22 -1.20
N GLY A 50 8.95 15.23 -0.40
CA GLY A 50 9.68 13.97 -0.24
C GLY A 50 9.75 13.16 -1.54
N VAL A 51 8.63 13.02 -2.24
CA VAL A 51 8.58 12.34 -3.55
C VAL A 51 9.43 13.07 -4.58
N LEU A 52 9.34 14.40 -4.63
CA LEU A 52 10.13 15.23 -5.55
C LEU A 52 11.64 15.09 -5.27
N ALA A 53 12.04 15.11 -4.00
CA ALA A 53 13.43 14.93 -3.60
C ALA A 53 13.96 13.54 -4.00
N ILE A 54 13.17 12.47 -3.77
CA ILE A 54 13.52 11.11 -4.18
C ILE A 54 13.63 11.03 -5.71
N ALA A 55 12.67 11.56 -6.46
CA ALA A 55 12.67 11.54 -7.92
C ALA A 55 13.85 12.31 -8.51
N ALA A 56 14.09 13.53 -8.03
CA ALA A 56 15.22 14.35 -8.46
C ALA A 56 16.56 13.68 -8.19
N MET A 57 16.66 13.00 -7.04
CA MET A 57 17.85 12.28 -6.64
C MET A 57 18.09 11.04 -7.49
N SER A 58 17.02 10.27 -7.78
CA SER A 58 17.11 9.13 -8.68
C SER A 58 17.56 9.54 -10.08
N LEU A 59 17.00 10.65 -10.60
CA LEU A 59 17.40 11.21 -11.89
C LEU A 59 18.87 11.65 -11.88
N PHE A 60 19.29 12.38 -10.84
CA PHE A 60 20.69 12.82 -10.70
C PHE A 60 21.64 11.63 -10.65
N MET A 61 21.29 10.57 -9.92
CA MET A 61 22.09 9.35 -9.83
C MET A 61 22.20 8.62 -11.17
N SER A 62 21.10 8.54 -11.94
CA SER A 62 21.11 7.95 -13.28
C SER A 62 22.05 8.71 -14.23
N LEU A 63 22.04 10.04 -14.17
CA LEU A 63 22.95 10.88 -14.98
C LEU A 63 24.39 10.82 -14.50
N SER A 64 24.62 10.73 -13.18
CA SER A 64 25.95 10.75 -12.57
C SER A 64 26.74 9.46 -12.79
N HIS A 65 26.06 8.36 -13.09
CA HIS A 65 26.67 7.08 -13.35
C HIS A 65 27.69 7.13 -14.50
N GLU A 66 27.38 7.88 -15.57
CA GLU A 66 28.27 8.05 -16.72
C GLU A 66 29.54 8.84 -16.39
N PHE A 67 29.46 9.76 -15.42
CA PHE A 67 30.57 10.65 -15.06
C PHE A 67 31.49 10.12 -13.95
N TYR A 68 30.89 9.47 -12.93
CA TYR A 68 31.61 9.09 -11.70
C TYR A 68 31.85 7.58 -11.58
N GLY A 69 31.28 6.79 -12.48
CA GLY A 69 31.35 5.32 -12.42
C GLY A 69 30.66 4.73 -11.19
N GLY A 70 30.82 3.41 -11.01
CA GLY A 70 30.13 2.69 -9.94
C GLY A 70 30.49 3.12 -8.52
N LEU A 71 31.79 3.28 -8.22
CA LEU A 71 32.24 3.69 -6.88
C LEU A 71 31.82 5.12 -6.55
N GLY A 72 31.81 6.02 -7.55
CA GLY A 72 31.30 7.38 -7.35
C GLY A 72 29.81 7.39 -7.04
N LEU A 73 29.02 6.57 -7.73
CA LEU A 73 27.60 6.37 -7.45
C LEU A 73 27.38 5.84 -6.04
N ALA A 74 28.14 4.83 -5.61
CA ALA A 74 28.07 4.30 -4.25
C ALA A 74 28.42 5.34 -3.19
N ALA A 75 29.48 6.13 -3.41
CA ALA A 75 29.86 7.21 -2.49
C ALA A 75 28.76 8.27 -2.36
N LEU A 76 28.14 8.68 -3.47
CA LEU A 76 27.03 9.62 -3.47
C LEU A 76 25.81 9.05 -2.73
N ALA A 77 25.41 7.81 -3.04
CA ALA A 77 24.29 7.14 -2.36
C ALA A 77 24.53 7.05 -0.84
N PHE A 78 25.74 6.70 -0.42
CA PHE A 78 26.12 6.67 0.99
C PHE A 78 26.01 8.05 1.64
N PHE A 79 26.52 9.10 1.00
CA PHE A 79 26.45 10.46 1.51
C PHE A 79 25.00 10.92 1.69
N TYR A 80 24.13 10.66 0.72
CA TYR A 80 22.71 11.00 0.80
C TYR A 80 21.96 10.16 1.83
N ALA A 81 22.32 8.89 1.98
CA ALA A 81 21.78 8.07 3.06
C ALA A 81 22.14 8.65 4.43
N LEU A 82 23.41 9.06 4.61
CA LEU A 82 23.89 9.69 5.85
C LEU A 82 23.17 11.02 6.11
N LEU A 83 23.00 11.87 5.09
CA LEU A 83 22.24 13.10 5.18
C LEU A 83 20.78 12.84 5.59
N GLY A 84 20.12 11.88 4.95
CA GLY A 84 18.77 11.47 5.29
C GLY A 84 18.64 10.99 6.74
N LEU A 85 19.58 10.16 7.20
CA LEU A 85 19.60 9.67 8.59
C LEU A 85 19.84 10.79 9.61
N THR A 86 20.75 11.72 9.34
CA THR A 86 21.01 12.86 10.24
C THR A 86 19.77 13.76 10.34
N LEU A 87 19.08 14.03 9.23
CA LEU A 87 17.84 14.79 9.23
C LEU A 87 16.71 14.02 9.94
N ALA A 88 16.62 12.70 9.77
CA ALA A 88 15.65 11.86 10.47
C ALA A 88 15.86 11.90 12.00
N GLU A 89 17.11 11.77 12.48
CA GLU A 89 17.40 11.86 13.92
C GLU A 89 17.14 13.27 14.46
N HIS A 90 17.47 14.32 13.70
CA HIS A 90 17.16 15.69 14.08
C HIS A 90 15.65 15.93 14.25
N GLN A 91 14.84 15.45 13.31
CA GLN A 91 13.37 15.58 13.39
C GLN A 91 12.77 14.69 14.47
N ARG A 92 13.38 13.53 14.73
CA ARG A 92 13.01 12.67 15.85
C ARG A 92 13.18 13.37 17.19
N GLY A 93 14.29 14.09 17.37
CA GLY A 93 14.51 14.91 18.56
C GLY A 93 13.45 16.01 18.74
N ARG A 94 12.88 16.49 17.63
CA ARG A 94 11.78 17.48 17.62
C ARG A 94 10.38 16.84 17.76
N GLN A 95 10.28 15.53 17.95
CA GLN A 95 9.03 14.78 18.05
C GLN A 95 8.11 14.95 16.82
N GLN A 96 8.69 15.03 15.62
CA GLN A 96 7.96 15.13 14.35
C GLN A 96 7.98 13.78 13.60
N PRO A 97 7.10 12.84 13.92
CA PRO A 97 7.17 11.47 13.39
C PRO A 97 7.00 11.40 11.88
N LEU A 98 6.21 12.30 11.29
CA LEU A 98 6.00 12.34 9.85
C LEU A 98 7.29 12.69 9.11
N LEU A 99 7.96 13.78 9.47
CA LEU A 99 9.22 14.19 8.85
C LEU A 99 10.34 13.19 9.12
N THR A 100 10.38 12.63 10.34
CA THR A 100 11.32 11.53 10.66
C THR A 100 11.12 10.35 9.70
N GLY A 101 9.86 9.96 9.43
CA GLY A 101 9.53 8.89 8.50
C GLY A 101 9.96 9.20 7.07
N ILE A 102 9.71 10.41 6.59
CA ILE A 102 10.08 10.85 5.22
C ILE A 102 11.62 10.82 5.05
N PHE A 103 12.37 11.41 5.96
CA PHE A 103 13.84 11.44 5.85
C PHE A 103 14.47 10.06 6.05
N ALA A 104 13.92 9.22 6.93
CA ALA A 104 14.37 7.84 7.09
C ALA A 104 14.08 7.01 5.82
N THR A 105 12.93 7.22 5.16
CA THR A 105 12.61 6.59 3.87
C THR A 105 13.54 7.08 2.78
N PHE A 106 13.83 8.38 2.72
CA PHE A 106 14.80 8.96 1.78
C PHE A 106 16.18 8.30 1.93
N ALA A 107 16.66 8.11 3.16
CA ALA A 107 17.91 7.41 3.43
C ALA A 107 17.86 5.93 2.97
N LEU A 108 16.74 5.26 3.23
CA LEU A 108 16.56 3.85 2.92
C LEU A 108 16.53 3.58 1.41
N VAL A 109 15.90 4.44 0.63
CA VAL A 109 15.82 4.33 -0.85
C VAL A 109 17.22 4.43 -1.50
N GLN A 110 18.21 4.99 -0.82
CA GLN A 110 19.59 5.00 -1.30
C GLN A 110 20.28 3.61 -1.24
N THR A 111 19.73 2.66 -0.47
CA THR A 111 20.36 1.33 -0.29
C THR A 111 20.54 0.55 -1.59
N PRO A 112 19.52 0.36 -2.45
CA PRO A 112 19.70 -0.36 -3.70
C PRO A 112 20.72 0.34 -4.62
N LEU A 113 20.72 1.68 -4.65
CA LEU A 113 21.70 2.45 -5.44
C LEU A 113 23.13 2.30 -4.92
N PHE A 114 23.29 2.27 -3.60
CA PHE A 114 24.59 2.04 -2.97
C PHE A 114 25.13 0.66 -3.33
N VAL A 115 24.31 -0.39 -3.20
CA VAL A 115 24.71 -1.77 -3.53
C VAL A 115 25.01 -1.91 -5.02
N PHE A 116 24.14 -1.35 -5.88
CA PHE A 116 24.36 -1.32 -7.33
C PHE A 116 25.69 -0.65 -7.69
N GLY A 117 25.95 0.53 -7.10
CA GLY A 117 27.20 1.25 -7.32
C GLY A 117 28.45 0.46 -6.90
N LEU A 118 28.37 -0.30 -5.79
CA LEU A 118 29.45 -1.20 -5.38
C LEU A 118 29.65 -2.34 -6.37
N LEU A 119 28.58 -3.03 -6.76
CA LEU A 119 28.65 -4.15 -7.71
C LEU A 119 29.24 -3.70 -9.05
N LEU A 120 28.82 -2.53 -9.53
CA LEU A 120 29.35 -1.93 -10.74
C LEU A 120 30.83 -1.53 -10.58
N GLY A 121 31.18 -0.89 -9.46
CA GLY A 121 32.54 -0.42 -9.19
C GLY A 121 33.58 -1.53 -9.05
N TYR A 122 33.16 -2.69 -8.57
CA TYR A 122 34.00 -3.89 -8.48
C TYR A 122 33.93 -4.80 -9.73
N GLY A 123 33.24 -4.36 -10.79
CA GLY A 123 33.12 -5.13 -12.04
C GLY A 123 32.26 -6.41 -11.90
N LEU A 124 31.45 -6.51 -10.85
CA LEU A 124 30.53 -7.60 -10.62
C LEU A 124 29.21 -7.42 -11.37
N TRP A 125 29.01 -6.24 -11.96
CA TRP A 125 27.84 -5.87 -12.77
C TRP A 125 28.29 -5.47 -14.16
N ASP A 126 27.77 -6.13 -15.21
CA ASP A 126 28.10 -5.79 -16.60
C ASP A 126 27.12 -4.71 -17.11
N ASN A 127 27.68 -3.62 -17.63
CA ASN A 127 26.92 -2.43 -18.05
C ASN A 127 26.03 -2.68 -19.29
N ARG A 128 26.22 -3.82 -19.98
CA ARG A 128 25.46 -4.16 -21.19
C ARG A 128 24.03 -4.64 -20.89
N ASP A 129 23.76 -5.08 -19.66
CA ASP A 129 22.49 -5.69 -19.28
C ASP A 129 21.40 -4.67 -18.94
N TYR A 130 21.69 -3.37 -18.87
CA TYR A 130 20.74 -2.33 -18.48
C TYR A 130 19.62 -2.08 -19.52
N GLN A 131 19.88 -2.39 -20.80
CA GLN A 131 18.91 -2.20 -21.88
C GLN A 131 17.86 -3.31 -21.94
N HIS A 132 18.08 -4.43 -21.25
CA HIS A 132 17.22 -5.62 -21.26
C HIS A 132 16.65 -5.95 -19.87
N TYR A 133 16.48 -4.95 -19.01
CA TYR A 133 16.02 -5.07 -17.63
C TYR A 133 14.78 -5.98 -17.43
N HIS A 134 13.90 -6.04 -18.41
CA HIS A 134 12.69 -6.87 -18.34
C HIS A 134 12.84 -8.27 -18.99
N GLN A 135 13.96 -8.57 -19.61
CA GLN A 135 14.15 -9.81 -20.34
C GLN A 135 15.05 -10.82 -19.61
N TRP A 136 16.01 -10.32 -18.78
CA TRP A 136 17.00 -11.17 -18.10
C TRP A 136 17.04 -10.81 -16.62
N ILE A 137 16.38 -11.63 -15.79
CA ILE A 137 16.46 -11.46 -14.34
C ILE A 137 17.73 -12.14 -13.86
N ASP A 138 18.70 -11.33 -13.46
CA ASP A 138 19.95 -11.77 -12.89
C ASP A 138 19.84 -11.88 -11.37
N ALA A 139 20.42 -12.94 -10.80
CA ALA A 139 20.52 -13.14 -9.35
C ALA A 139 21.16 -11.92 -8.60
N ARG A 140 21.83 -11.04 -9.32
CA ARG A 140 22.43 -9.80 -8.80
C ARG A 140 21.38 -8.82 -8.26
N TRP A 141 20.16 -8.78 -8.84
CA TRP A 141 19.06 -7.96 -8.34
C TRP A 141 18.64 -8.36 -6.93
N LEU A 142 18.70 -9.66 -6.61
CA LEU A 142 18.38 -10.15 -5.27
C LEU A 142 19.27 -9.53 -4.19
N TRP A 143 20.51 -9.18 -4.49
CA TRP A 143 21.39 -8.48 -3.53
C TRP A 143 20.91 -7.09 -3.19
N LEU A 144 20.38 -6.35 -4.18
CA LEU A 144 19.80 -5.01 -3.97
C LEU A 144 18.56 -5.11 -3.09
N GLU A 145 17.71 -6.07 -3.38
CA GLU A 145 16.45 -6.30 -2.67
C GLU A 145 16.69 -6.78 -1.23
N LEU A 146 17.53 -7.78 -1.04
CA LEU A 146 17.88 -8.31 0.29
C LEU A 146 18.54 -7.22 1.16
N ALA A 147 19.45 -6.44 0.60
CA ALA A 147 20.06 -5.31 1.31
C ALA A 147 19.00 -4.26 1.70
N THR A 148 18.07 -3.96 0.79
CA THR A 148 16.98 -3.01 1.06
C THR A 148 16.02 -3.54 2.12
N LEU A 149 15.66 -4.82 2.07
CA LEU A 149 14.83 -5.46 3.10
C LEU A 149 15.51 -5.44 4.47
N LEU A 150 16.81 -5.73 4.51
CA LEU A 150 17.60 -5.69 5.75
C LEU A 150 17.64 -4.28 6.35
N THR A 151 17.97 -3.28 5.53
CA THR A 151 18.00 -1.88 5.99
C THR A 151 16.62 -1.36 6.38
N ALA A 152 15.56 -1.77 5.66
CA ALA A 152 14.18 -1.47 6.02
C ALA A 152 13.79 -2.09 7.37
N ALA A 153 14.18 -3.33 7.63
CA ALA A 153 13.94 -4.00 8.91
C ALA A 153 14.66 -3.28 10.07
N ILE A 154 15.92 -2.88 9.86
CA ILE A 154 16.70 -2.09 10.85
C ILE A 154 16.03 -0.73 11.10
N ALA A 155 15.61 -0.02 10.04
CA ALA A 155 14.92 1.26 10.15
C ALA A 155 13.58 1.12 10.90
N LEU A 156 12.79 0.09 10.59
CA LEU A 156 11.55 -0.22 11.30
C LEU A 156 11.77 -0.53 12.78
N TYR A 157 12.80 -1.29 13.11
CA TYR A 157 13.15 -1.58 14.50
C TYR A 157 13.57 -0.31 15.26
N ARG A 158 14.34 0.58 14.59
CA ARG A 158 14.86 1.82 15.18
C ARG A 158 13.81 2.90 15.37
N TYR A 159 13.01 3.17 14.33
CA TYR A 159 12.07 4.30 14.29
C TYR A 159 10.63 3.90 14.63
N ARG A 160 10.23 2.66 14.35
CA ARG A 160 8.89 2.12 14.60
C ARG A 160 7.77 2.96 13.98
N LEU A 161 7.99 3.47 12.79
CA LEU A 161 7.03 4.30 12.04
C LEU A 161 6.37 3.46 10.93
N PRO A 162 5.02 3.49 10.80
CA PRO A 162 4.29 2.71 9.79
C PRO A 162 4.69 3.05 8.36
N PHE A 163 5.10 4.30 8.11
CA PHE A 163 5.50 4.75 6.78
C PHE A 163 6.73 4.00 6.24
N LEU A 164 7.63 3.54 7.10
CA LEU A 164 8.80 2.76 6.71
C LEU A 164 8.46 1.34 6.21
N VAL A 165 7.22 0.89 6.38
CA VAL A 165 6.75 -0.35 5.76
C VAL A 165 6.55 -0.18 4.25
N MET A 166 6.37 1.06 3.75
CA MET A 166 6.19 1.32 2.32
C MET A 166 7.37 0.82 1.46
N PRO A 167 8.62 1.25 1.69
CA PRO A 167 9.74 0.76 0.91
C PRO A 167 9.95 -0.75 1.05
N LEU A 168 9.72 -1.32 2.25
CA LEU A 168 9.75 -2.77 2.44
C LEU A 168 8.68 -3.47 1.59
N ALA A 169 7.47 -2.96 1.55
CA ALA A 169 6.36 -3.53 0.77
C ALA A 169 6.62 -3.44 -0.74
N VAL A 170 7.20 -2.32 -1.21
CA VAL A 170 7.61 -2.14 -2.60
C VAL A 170 8.73 -3.11 -2.96
N THR A 171 9.75 -3.26 -2.11
CA THR A 171 10.84 -4.22 -2.34
C THR A 171 10.33 -5.66 -2.36
N LEU A 172 9.41 -6.03 -1.46
CA LEU A 172 8.76 -7.35 -1.49
C LEU A 172 7.99 -7.58 -2.79
N TRP A 173 7.37 -6.54 -3.34
CA TRP A 173 6.67 -6.65 -4.62
C TRP A 173 7.65 -6.92 -5.77
N TYR A 174 8.77 -6.18 -5.85
CA TYR A 174 9.82 -6.44 -6.83
C TYR A 174 10.42 -7.85 -6.67
N LEU A 175 10.76 -8.24 -5.45
CA LEU A 175 11.28 -9.57 -5.13
C LEU A 175 10.35 -10.69 -5.66
N GLY A 176 9.04 -10.50 -5.57
CA GLY A 176 8.07 -11.46 -6.12
C GLY A 176 8.14 -11.58 -7.64
N MET A 177 8.44 -10.49 -8.34
CA MET A 177 8.63 -10.50 -9.79
C MET A 177 9.96 -11.16 -10.17
N ASP A 178 11.03 -10.87 -9.44
CA ASP A 178 12.38 -11.37 -9.71
C ASP A 178 12.56 -12.84 -9.30
N LEU A 179 11.74 -13.35 -8.37
CA LEU A 179 11.70 -14.76 -8.03
C LEU A 179 10.93 -15.64 -9.05
N ALA A 180 10.14 -15.03 -9.93
CA ALA A 180 9.33 -15.80 -10.89
C ALA A 180 10.18 -16.75 -11.74
N PRO A 181 11.29 -16.35 -12.38
CA PRO A 181 12.15 -17.26 -13.14
C PRO A 181 12.74 -18.39 -12.31
N LEU A 182 13.13 -18.09 -11.05
CA LEU A 182 13.70 -19.08 -10.13
C LEU A 182 12.63 -20.11 -9.69
N LEU A 183 11.41 -19.67 -9.42
CA LEU A 183 10.30 -20.54 -9.01
C LEU A 183 9.82 -21.43 -10.14
N LEU A 184 9.86 -20.93 -11.37
CA LEU A 184 9.39 -21.65 -12.55
C LEU A 184 10.49 -22.48 -13.21
N GLN A 185 11.75 -22.33 -12.76
CA GLN A 185 12.94 -22.96 -13.38
C GLN A 185 13.04 -22.64 -14.88
N ASP A 186 12.53 -21.48 -15.27
CA ASP A 186 12.53 -20.97 -16.64
C ASP A 186 13.13 -19.57 -16.61
N LEU A 187 14.17 -19.35 -17.41
CA LEU A 187 14.89 -18.07 -17.47
C LEU A 187 14.07 -16.97 -18.16
N ASP A 188 13.10 -17.36 -18.99
CA ASP A 188 12.18 -16.44 -19.66
C ASP A 188 10.73 -16.94 -19.53
N PRO A 189 10.15 -16.90 -18.32
CA PRO A 189 8.79 -17.38 -18.12
C PRO A 189 7.80 -16.60 -18.97
N ASP A 190 6.87 -17.33 -19.57
CA ASP A 190 5.77 -16.77 -20.34
C ASP A 190 4.97 -15.75 -19.51
N TRP A 191 4.40 -14.76 -20.20
CA TRP A 191 3.62 -13.70 -19.57
C TRP A 191 2.48 -14.24 -18.68
N GLN A 192 1.86 -15.34 -19.11
CA GLN A 192 0.81 -16.00 -18.33
C GLN A 192 1.34 -16.62 -17.02
N GLN A 193 2.51 -17.22 -17.06
CA GLN A 193 3.18 -17.79 -15.88
C GLN A 193 3.53 -16.70 -14.87
N ARG A 194 4.02 -15.55 -15.34
CA ARG A 194 4.32 -14.37 -14.49
C ARG A 194 3.07 -13.85 -13.78
N LYS A 195 1.91 -13.83 -14.45
CA LYS A 195 0.63 -13.44 -13.85
C LYS A 195 0.25 -14.38 -12.69
N TRP A 196 0.42 -15.71 -12.85
CA TRP A 196 0.15 -16.66 -11.77
C TRP A 196 1.09 -16.49 -10.58
N VAL A 197 2.37 -16.25 -10.82
CA VAL A 197 3.33 -15.94 -9.75
C VAL A 197 2.93 -14.66 -9.02
N ALA A 198 2.52 -13.61 -9.75
CA ALA A 198 2.05 -12.36 -9.15
C ALA A 198 0.82 -12.58 -8.26
N VAL A 199 -0.13 -13.40 -8.68
CA VAL A 199 -1.31 -13.78 -7.87
C VAL A 199 -0.88 -14.52 -6.60
N GLY A 200 -0.04 -15.54 -6.72
CA GLY A 200 0.45 -16.33 -5.59
C GLY A 200 1.25 -15.49 -4.59
N TRP A 201 2.18 -14.66 -5.10
CA TRP A 201 2.96 -13.74 -4.28
C TRP A 201 2.11 -12.68 -3.59
N GLY A 202 1.09 -12.17 -4.31
CA GLY A 202 0.11 -11.25 -3.74
C GLY A 202 -0.64 -11.86 -2.56
N LEU A 203 -1.10 -13.12 -2.69
CA LEU A 203 -1.76 -13.85 -1.60
C LEU A 203 -0.83 -14.06 -0.40
N LEU A 204 0.44 -14.41 -0.62
CA LEU A 204 1.43 -14.53 0.44
C LEU A 204 1.65 -13.21 1.17
N THR A 205 1.76 -12.11 0.42
CA THR A 205 1.91 -10.76 0.98
C THR A 205 0.67 -10.34 1.77
N LEU A 206 -0.53 -10.67 1.28
CA LEU A 206 -1.79 -10.43 2.00
C LEU A 206 -1.87 -11.25 3.30
N ALA A 207 -1.42 -12.51 3.29
CA ALA A 207 -1.34 -13.34 4.49
C ALA A 207 -0.35 -12.75 5.50
N LEU A 208 0.81 -12.27 5.04
CA LEU A 208 1.79 -11.57 5.87
C LEU A 208 1.19 -10.27 6.46
N ALA A 209 0.50 -9.48 5.63
CA ALA A 209 -0.18 -8.26 6.07
C ALA A 209 -1.20 -8.57 7.17
N PHE A 210 -2.00 -9.61 6.98
CA PHE A 210 -2.99 -10.05 7.96
C PHE A 210 -2.33 -10.53 9.26
N TYR A 211 -1.24 -11.27 9.17
CA TYR A 211 -0.47 -11.71 10.34
C TYR A 211 0.10 -10.52 11.14
N VAL A 212 0.71 -9.56 10.45
CA VAL A 212 1.21 -8.32 11.06
C VAL A 212 0.07 -7.56 11.75
N ASP A 213 -1.07 -7.50 11.09
CA ASP A 213 -2.26 -6.82 11.56
C ASP A 213 -2.84 -7.45 12.84
N LEU A 214 -2.92 -8.77 12.91
CA LEU A 214 -3.36 -9.50 14.11
C LEU A 214 -2.42 -9.27 15.30
N ARG A 215 -1.12 -9.17 15.05
CA ARG A 215 -0.11 -8.95 16.10
C ARG A 215 0.06 -7.50 16.51
N ASN A 216 -0.37 -6.57 15.68
CA ASN A 216 -0.24 -5.15 15.96
C ASN A 216 -1.20 -4.72 17.08
N ARG A 217 -0.64 -4.36 18.22
CA ARG A 217 -1.39 -3.80 19.36
C ARG A 217 -1.33 -2.26 19.43
N ARG A 218 -0.64 -1.62 18.48
CA ARG A 218 -0.46 -0.17 18.45
C ARG A 218 -1.58 0.49 17.63
N PRO A 219 -1.94 1.74 17.92
CA PRO A 219 -2.92 2.50 17.12
C PRO A 219 -2.41 2.80 15.70
N ALA A 220 -1.10 2.71 15.47
CA ALA A 220 -0.48 2.94 14.18
C ALA A 220 -0.66 1.76 13.22
N ASP A 221 -1.01 2.03 11.97
CA ASP A 221 -1.33 1.01 10.96
C ASP A 221 -0.09 0.54 10.20
N PHE A 222 0.58 -0.49 10.71
CA PHE A 222 1.75 -1.10 10.08
C PHE A 222 1.40 -2.05 8.92
N ALA A 223 0.15 -2.51 8.82
CA ALA A 223 -0.25 -3.46 7.81
C ALA A 223 -0.73 -2.81 6.50
N PHE A 224 -1.03 -1.50 6.51
CA PHE A 224 -1.60 -0.80 5.36
C PHE A 224 -0.81 -0.98 4.07
N TRP A 225 0.51 -0.74 4.11
CA TRP A 225 1.36 -0.83 2.93
C TRP A 225 1.53 -2.27 2.42
N LEU A 226 1.55 -3.25 3.33
CA LEU A 226 1.58 -4.67 2.96
C LEU A 226 0.26 -5.10 2.30
N TYR A 227 -0.90 -4.65 2.82
CA TYR A 227 -2.17 -4.89 2.17
C TYR A 227 -2.24 -4.25 0.78
N LEU A 228 -1.75 -3.02 0.65
CA LEU A 228 -1.74 -2.31 -0.62
C LEU A 228 -0.88 -3.03 -1.66
N SER A 229 0.36 -3.39 -1.33
CA SER A 229 1.27 -4.09 -2.25
C SER A 229 0.78 -5.51 -2.57
N GLY A 230 0.27 -6.23 -1.57
CA GLY A 230 -0.32 -7.56 -1.76
C GLY A 230 -1.54 -7.53 -2.67
N LEU A 231 -2.43 -6.53 -2.52
CA LEU A 231 -3.57 -6.34 -3.40
C LEU A 231 -3.16 -5.90 -4.80
N LEU A 232 -2.19 -5.00 -4.93
CA LEU A 232 -1.66 -4.62 -6.25
C LEU A 232 -1.12 -5.83 -7.01
N SER A 233 -0.36 -6.71 -6.35
CA SER A 233 0.17 -7.92 -6.96
C SER A 233 -0.94 -8.95 -7.28
N PHE A 234 -1.79 -9.27 -6.31
CA PHE A 234 -2.87 -10.23 -6.46
C PHE A 234 -3.89 -9.79 -7.50
N TRP A 235 -4.47 -8.61 -7.28
CA TRP A 235 -5.53 -8.06 -8.14
C TRP A 235 -5.00 -7.68 -9.52
N GLY A 236 -3.78 -7.10 -9.59
CA GLY A 236 -3.12 -6.76 -10.84
C GLY A 236 -2.83 -8.01 -11.69
N GLY A 237 -2.28 -9.07 -11.07
CA GLY A 237 -2.08 -10.37 -11.73
C GLY A 237 -3.39 -10.97 -12.23
N LEU A 238 -4.43 -10.95 -11.38
CA LEU A 238 -5.75 -11.49 -11.73
C LEU A 238 -6.42 -10.68 -12.86
N THR A 239 -6.36 -9.36 -12.80
CA THR A 239 -6.97 -8.47 -13.82
C THR A 239 -6.22 -8.52 -15.14
N ALA A 240 -4.90 -8.76 -15.11
CA ALA A 240 -4.10 -8.93 -16.32
C ALA A 240 -4.29 -10.31 -17.00
N MET A 241 -4.96 -11.26 -16.36
CA MET A 241 -5.27 -12.56 -16.96
C MET A 241 -6.35 -12.38 -18.03
N ASP A 242 -6.02 -12.75 -19.25
CA ASP A 242 -7.01 -12.80 -20.32
C ASP A 242 -7.87 -14.06 -20.14
N SER A 243 -9.16 -13.92 -20.31
CA SER A 243 -10.11 -15.04 -20.30
C SER A 243 -11.07 -14.86 -21.46
N ASP A 244 -11.02 -15.81 -22.41
CA ASP A 244 -11.99 -15.90 -23.50
C ASP A 244 -13.33 -16.48 -23.04
N SER A 245 -13.38 -16.99 -21.81
CA SER A 245 -14.55 -17.65 -21.25
C SER A 245 -15.38 -16.68 -20.40
N GLU A 246 -16.67 -16.56 -20.70
CA GLU A 246 -17.61 -15.80 -19.89
C GLU A 246 -17.69 -16.30 -18.43
N ILE A 247 -17.46 -17.60 -18.21
CA ILE A 247 -17.37 -18.20 -16.88
C ILE A 247 -16.15 -17.63 -16.13
N GLY A 248 -14.99 -17.52 -16.81
CA GLY A 248 -13.78 -16.92 -16.22
C GLY A 248 -14.01 -15.47 -15.80
N LYS A 249 -14.67 -14.69 -16.64
CA LYS A 249 -15.03 -13.29 -16.32
C LYS A 249 -16.02 -13.21 -15.15
N ALA A 250 -16.99 -14.13 -15.08
CA ALA A 250 -17.91 -14.21 -13.93
C ALA A 250 -17.19 -14.59 -12.63
N ILE A 251 -16.22 -15.53 -12.67
CA ILE A 251 -15.38 -15.87 -11.51
C ILE A 251 -14.59 -14.64 -11.06
N TYR A 252 -14.02 -13.87 -11.98
CA TYR A 252 -13.35 -12.61 -11.67
C TYR A 252 -14.27 -11.65 -10.93
N ALA A 253 -15.52 -11.49 -11.38
CA ALA A 253 -16.50 -10.64 -10.69
C ALA A 253 -16.81 -11.14 -9.26
N VAL A 254 -16.98 -12.47 -9.09
CA VAL A 254 -17.22 -13.09 -7.77
C VAL A 254 -16.04 -12.85 -6.82
N ILE A 255 -14.81 -12.98 -7.28
CA ILE A 255 -13.60 -12.69 -6.48
C ILE A 255 -13.62 -11.21 -6.04
N ASN A 256 -13.94 -10.28 -6.94
CA ASN A 256 -13.96 -8.85 -6.63
C ASN A 256 -15.10 -8.49 -5.66
N ILE A 257 -16.27 -9.12 -5.76
CA ILE A 257 -17.33 -9.02 -4.74
C ILE A 257 -16.84 -9.57 -3.40
N GLY A 258 -16.10 -10.69 -3.40
CA GLY A 258 -15.45 -11.24 -2.22
C GLY A 258 -14.48 -10.25 -1.57
N LEU A 259 -13.67 -9.52 -2.36
CA LEU A 259 -12.79 -8.45 -1.86
C LEU A 259 -13.59 -7.31 -1.20
N LEU A 260 -14.72 -6.90 -1.80
CA LEU A 260 -15.61 -5.90 -1.18
C LEU A 260 -16.10 -6.37 0.20
N LEU A 261 -16.56 -7.61 0.30
CA LEU A 261 -17.05 -8.19 1.56
C LEU A 261 -15.93 -8.31 2.60
N ILE A 262 -14.73 -8.71 2.20
CA ILE A 262 -13.54 -8.74 3.06
C ILE A 262 -13.21 -7.32 3.55
N GLY A 263 -13.30 -6.33 2.67
CA GLY A 263 -13.08 -4.93 3.01
C GLY A 263 -14.00 -4.44 4.11
N VAL A 264 -15.27 -4.81 4.04
CA VAL A 264 -16.28 -4.49 5.06
C VAL A 264 -16.03 -5.29 6.35
N ALA A 265 -15.79 -6.59 6.23
CA ALA A 265 -15.57 -7.47 7.39
C ALA A 265 -14.35 -7.06 8.22
N LEU A 266 -13.24 -6.69 7.56
CA LEU A 266 -11.99 -6.29 8.20
C LEU A 266 -11.90 -4.78 8.48
N VAL A 267 -12.90 -3.99 8.07
CA VAL A 267 -12.87 -2.51 8.12
C VAL A 267 -11.62 -1.96 7.41
N ARG A 268 -11.31 -2.55 6.25
CA ARG A 268 -10.13 -2.21 5.44
C ARG A 268 -10.53 -1.66 4.07
N ARG A 269 -10.50 -0.33 3.92
CA ARG A 269 -10.92 0.38 2.70
C ARG A 269 -10.18 -0.07 1.44
N VAL A 270 -8.93 -0.51 1.58
CA VAL A 270 -8.08 -0.94 0.44
C VAL A 270 -8.75 -2.07 -0.33
N PHE A 271 -9.28 -3.10 0.35
CA PHE A 271 -10.00 -4.20 -0.29
C PHE A 271 -11.26 -3.74 -1.01
N ALA A 272 -12.00 -2.80 -0.40
CA ALA A 272 -13.21 -2.27 -1.02
C ALA A 272 -12.91 -1.46 -2.29
N VAL A 273 -11.79 -0.72 -2.33
CA VAL A 273 -11.37 0.03 -3.51
C VAL A 273 -11.01 -0.92 -4.65
N PHE A 274 -10.16 -1.91 -4.43
CA PHE A 274 -9.76 -2.87 -5.47
C PHE A 274 -10.93 -3.74 -5.93
N GLY A 275 -11.75 -4.24 -5.01
CA GLY A 275 -12.96 -4.99 -5.34
C GLY A 275 -13.96 -4.16 -6.14
N GLY A 276 -14.14 -2.88 -5.79
CA GLY A 276 -14.97 -1.94 -6.53
C GLY A 276 -14.49 -1.71 -7.96
N PHE A 277 -13.18 -1.49 -8.14
CA PHE A 277 -12.60 -1.38 -9.48
C PHE A 277 -12.78 -2.66 -10.31
N GLY A 278 -12.58 -3.85 -9.71
CA GLY A 278 -12.77 -5.10 -10.42
C GLY A 278 -14.23 -5.34 -10.84
N VAL A 279 -15.19 -4.99 -9.98
CA VAL A 279 -16.61 -5.04 -10.35
C VAL A 279 -16.92 -4.04 -11.48
N LEU A 280 -16.36 -2.83 -11.45
CA LEU A 280 -16.52 -1.85 -12.53
C LEU A 280 -15.95 -2.37 -13.85
N ILE A 281 -14.77 -3.00 -13.85
CA ILE A 281 -14.19 -3.60 -15.06
C ILE A 281 -15.12 -4.68 -15.62
N TYR A 282 -15.66 -5.56 -14.77
CA TYR A 282 -16.61 -6.58 -15.21
C TYR A 282 -17.90 -5.98 -15.77
N LEU A 283 -18.46 -4.97 -15.11
CA LEU A 283 -19.64 -4.26 -15.62
C LEU A 283 -19.37 -3.54 -16.94
N SER A 284 -18.17 -2.99 -17.11
CA SER A 284 -17.75 -2.38 -18.38
C SER A 284 -17.69 -3.43 -19.49
N HIS A 285 -17.10 -4.61 -19.22
CA HIS A 285 -17.12 -5.73 -20.15
C HIS A 285 -18.54 -6.12 -20.54
N LEU A 286 -19.44 -6.28 -19.55
CA LEU A 286 -20.84 -6.61 -19.83
C LEU A 286 -21.49 -5.55 -20.73
N ALA A 287 -21.22 -4.28 -20.47
CA ALA A 287 -21.81 -3.20 -21.22
C ALA A 287 -21.28 -3.09 -22.64
N PHE A 288 -19.95 -3.14 -22.83
CA PHE A 288 -19.34 -2.87 -24.12
C PHE A 288 -19.22 -4.12 -25.00
N ASP A 289 -18.82 -5.26 -24.45
CA ASP A 289 -18.54 -6.45 -25.29
C ASP A 289 -19.79 -7.29 -25.52
N LEU A 290 -20.68 -7.41 -24.52
CA LEU A 290 -21.88 -8.27 -24.66
C LEU A 290 -23.05 -7.55 -25.33
N PHE A 291 -23.16 -6.24 -25.23
CA PHE A 291 -24.31 -5.47 -25.72
C PHE A 291 -23.96 -4.42 -26.79
N GLU A 292 -22.71 -4.37 -27.28
CA GLU A 292 -22.25 -3.36 -28.24
C GLU A 292 -23.12 -3.30 -29.52
N ASP A 293 -23.51 -4.46 -30.07
CA ASP A 293 -24.34 -4.58 -31.28
C ASP A 293 -25.85 -4.45 -31.03
N SER A 294 -26.25 -4.20 -29.78
CA SER A 294 -27.66 -4.14 -29.41
C SER A 294 -28.17 -2.71 -29.34
N ASN A 295 -29.29 -2.44 -30.02
CA ASN A 295 -30.01 -1.17 -29.86
C ASN A 295 -30.49 -0.92 -28.41
N TRP A 296 -30.42 -1.93 -27.56
CA TRP A 296 -30.76 -1.86 -26.13
C TRP A 296 -29.58 -1.44 -25.25
N PHE A 297 -28.36 -1.29 -25.80
CA PHE A 297 -27.14 -0.98 -25.07
C PHE A 297 -27.30 0.20 -24.08
N PRO A 298 -27.82 1.39 -24.47
CA PRO A 298 -27.99 2.50 -23.52
C PRO A 298 -28.96 2.18 -22.39
N LEU A 299 -29.99 1.41 -22.66
CA LEU A 299 -31.02 1.02 -21.67
C LEU A 299 -30.44 0.04 -20.65
N VAL A 300 -29.66 -0.95 -21.10
CA VAL A 300 -28.97 -1.92 -20.24
C VAL A 300 -27.95 -1.22 -19.35
N LEU A 301 -27.16 -0.30 -19.91
CA LEU A 301 -26.18 0.47 -19.16
C LEU A 301 -26.85 1.34 -18.06
N CYS A 302 -27.96 2.00 -18.38
CA CYS A 302 -28.77 2.73 -17.42
C CYS A 302 -29.33 1.79 -16.32
N ALA A 303 -29.85 0.62 -16.69
CA ALA A 303 -30.36 -0.36 -15.73
C ALA A 303 -29.27 -0.87 -14.79
N ILE A 304 -28.06 -1.15 -15.28
CA ILE A 304 -26.90 -1.53 -14.47
C ILE A 304 -26.55 -0.38 -13.52
N GLY A 305 -26.48 0.87 -14.01
CA GLY A 305 -26.21 2.04 -13.18
C GLY A 305 -27.23 2.21 -12.04
N PHE A 306 -28.53 2.08 -12.34
CA PHE A 306 -29.57 2.12 -11.31
C PHE A 306 -29.49 0.94 -10.34
N ALA A 307 -29.16 -0.27 -10.80
CA ALA A 307 -28.98 -1.43 -9.95
C ALA A 307 -27.83 -1.23 -8.95
N VAL A 308 -26.70 -0.66 -9.40
CA VAL A 308 -25.55 -0.33 -8.54
C VAL A 308 -25.93 0.74 -7.50
N ILE A 309 -26.63 1.80 -7.92
CA ILE A 309 -27.12 2.84 -6.99
C ILE A 309 -28.06 2.22 -5.95
N TYR A 310 -29.02 1.39 -6.41
CA TYR A 310 -29.96 0.73 -5.52
C TYR A 310 -29.28 -0.23 -4.55
N ALA A 311 -28.31 -1.00 -5.01
CA ALA A 311 -27.46 -1.85 -4.15
C ALA A 311 -26.72 -1.01 -3.09
N GLY A 312 -26.20 0.16 -3.47
CA GLY A 312 -25.58 1.12 -2.54
C GLY A 312 -26.55 1.63 -1.47
N VAL A 313 -27.78 1.98 -1.87
CA VAL A 313 -28.84 2.41 -0.94
C VAL A 313 -29.25 1.28 0.01
N LEU A 314 -29.42 0.06 -0.52
CA LEU A 314 -29.72 -1.13 0.30
C LEU A 314 -28.60 -1.39 1.31
N TRP A 315 -27.35 -1.30 0.84
CA TRP A 315 -26.18 -1.42 1.71
C TRP A 315 -26.21 -0.38 2.83
N GLN A 316 -26.38 0.89 2.50
CA GLN A 316 -26.42 1.98 3.48
C GLN A 316 -27.54 1.79 4.53
N ARG A 317 -28.71 1.30 4.11
CA ARG A 317 -29.83 1.03 5.02
C ARG A 317 -29.57 -0.12 5.99
N HIS A 318 -28.78 -1.11 5.57
CA HIS A 318 -28.54 -2.35 6.33
C HIS A 318 -27.10 -2.51 6.79
N GLU A 319 -26.25 -1.50 6.60
CA GLU A 319 -24.83 -1.54 6.89
C GLU A 319 -24.51 -2.11 8.28
N ALA A 320 -25.18 -1.60 9.31
CA ALA A 320 -24.96 -2.06 10.69
C ALA A 320 -25.31 -3.54 10.89
N ARG A 321 -26.39 -4.02 10.23
CA ARG A 321 -26.82 -5.43 10.34
C ARG A 321 -25.88 -6.36 9.58
N TRP A 322 -25.54 -6.01 8.34
CA TRP A 322 -24.69 -6.83 7.48
C TRP A 322 -23.25 -6.86 7.96
N SER A 323 -22.70 -5.71 8.39
CA SER A 323 -21.39 -5.64 9.01
C SER A 323 -21.33 -6.49 10.27
N ALA A 324 -22.34 -6.40 11.16
CA ALA A 324 -22.40 -7.24 12.36
C ALA A 324 -22.52 -8.74 12.05
N ALA A 325 -23.32 -9.10 11.02
CA ALA A 325 -23.46 -10.48 10.58
C ALA A 325 -22.13 -11.03 10.04
N LEU A 326 -21.46 -10.28 9.17
CA LEU A 326 -20.15 -10.64 8.63
C LEU A 326 -19.09 -10.77 9.73
N GLN A 327 -19.07 -9.83 10.68
CA GLN A 327 -18.11 -9.86 11.80
C GLN A 327 -18.34 -11.05 12.73
N ARG A 328 -19.58 -11.50 12.93
CA ARG A 328 -19.88 -12.70 13.72
C ARG A 328 -19.33 -14.00 13.12
N LEU A 329 -19.18 -14.06 11.80
CA LEU A 329 -18.58 -15.21 11.11
C LEU A 329 -17.06 -15.28 11.25
N LEU A 330 -16.42 -14.20 11.71
CA LEU A 330 -14.98 -14.12 11.85
C LEU A 330 -14.51 -14.81 13.14
N PRO A 331 -13.30 -15.41 13.16
CA PRO A 331 -12.68 -15.92 14.39
C PRO A 331 -12.56 -14.83 15.46
N LEU A 332 -12.61 -15.22 16.74
CA LEU A 332 -12.56 -14.27 17.87
C LEU A 332 -11.39 -13.30 17.83
N GLN A 333 -10.22 -13.75 17.36
CA GLN A 333 -9.03 -12.91 17.21
C GLN A 333 -9.25 -11.76 16.20
N VAL A 334 -9.97 -12.05 15.11
CA VAL A 334 -10.28 -11.06 14.06
C VAL A 334 -11.39 -10.10 14.54
N GLN A 335 -12.37 -10.61 15.28
CA GLN A 335 -13.40 -9.75 15.91
C GLN A 335 -12.76 -8.73 16.86
N GLN A 336 -11.78 -9.14 17.67
CA GLN A 336 -11.03 -8.24 18.56
C GLN A 336 -10.22 -7.20 17.77
N LEU A 337 -9.66 -7.58 16.62
CA LEU A 337 -8.93 -6.67 15.73
C LEU A 337 -9.87 -5.61 15.14
N VAL A 338 -11.03 -6.02 14.67
CA VAL A 338 -12.07 -5.11 14.12
C VAL A 338 -12.58 -4.17 15.19
N ALA A 339 -12.89 -4.67 16.40
CA ALA A 339 -13.36 -3.86 17.52
C ALA A 339 -12.35 -2.78 17.98
N ARG A 340 -11.05 -2.96 17.71
CA ARG A 340 -10.03 -1.93 17.99
C ARG A 340 -10.00 -0.80 16.96
N ARG A 341 -10.63 -1.00 15.79
CA ARG A 341 -10.62 -0.06 14.66
C ARG A 341 -11.93 0.69 14.47
N SER A 342 -13.04 0.10 14.88
CA SER A 342 -14.36 0.74 14.91
C SER A 342 -14.43 1.74 16.08
#